data_531bae16fa0b4fff19f2b6808b416483
#
_entry.id   531bae16fa0b4fff19f2b6808b416483
#
_cell.length_a   1.000
_cell.length_b   1.000
_cell.length_c   1.000
_cell.angle_alpha   90.00
_cell.angle_beta   90.00
_cell.angle_gamma   90.00
#
_symmetry.space_group_name_H-M   'P 1'
#
loop_
_entity.id
_entity.type
_entity.pdbx_description
1 polymer ?
#
loop_
_entity_poly.entity_id
_entity_poly.type
_entity_poly.pdbx_seq_one_letter_code
_entity_poly.pdbx_strand_id
1 'polypeptide(L)'
;MDFVNEKTFEKSPVCIFVDNGSLKPEAILALRRVAEQLAFRTNVDFRATGLLHSDKVDASHLGGRPARVFVESMQELLDLGQRDFLILPFFLGPSLAIVDWLPKKLEAFRNNYQDLKVKIASPLFGNGDGAEALAAIIKDRVGEVVEREGLRRPFIALVDHGT
;
A
#
# COMPACT_ATOMS: atom_id res chain seq x y z
N MET A 1 29.97 7.54 38.98
CA MET A 1 30.14 7.20 37.57
C MET A 1 28.82 6.56 37.12
N ASP A 2 27.93 7.42 36.63
CA ASP A 2 26.59 7.00 36.24
C ASP A 2 26.65 6.49 34.80
N PHE A 3 26.37 5.21 34.64
CA PHE A 3 26.20 4.61 33.33
C PHE A 3 24.92 5.17 32.69
N VAL A 4 25.09 5.98 31.67
CA VAL A 4 24.02 6.43 30.79
C VAL A 4 23.42 5.20 30.18
N ASN A 5 22.19 4.92 30.56
CA ASN A 5 21.37 3.86 29.99
C ASN A 5 21.10 4.23 28.52
N GLU A 6 21.83 3.65 27.57
CA GLU A 6 21.53 3.73 26.15
C GLU A 6 20.14 3.14 25.95
N LYS A 7 19.14 4.01 25.92
CA LYS A 7 17.86 3.68 25.33
C LYS A 7 18.16 3.25 23.91
N THR A 8 18.18 1.97 23.67
CA THR A 8 18.07 1.41 22.33
C THR A 8 16.80 2.00 21.72
N PHE A 9 16.96 2.99 20.84
CA PHE A 9 15.88 3.45 20.00
C PHE A 9 15.46 2.25 19.17
N GLU A 10 14.35 1.60 19.54
CA GLU A 10 13.72 0.61 18.67
C GLU A 10 13.43 1.33 17.35
N LYS A 11 14.13 0.91 16.31
CA LYS A 11 14.00 1.48 14.98
C LYS A 11 12.55 1.26 14.54
N SER A 12 11.82 2.33 14.26
CA SER A 12 10.43 2.21 13.80
C SER A 12 10.34 1.27 12.61
N PRO A 13 9.28 0.46 12.49
CA PRO A 13 9.13 -0.47 11.37
C PRO A 13 9.11 0.28 10.05
N VAL A 14 9.66 -0.33 9.00
CA VAL A 14 9.54 0.20 7.65
C VAL A 14 8.12 -0.06 7.15
N CYS A 15 7.41 0.98 6.75
CA CYS A 15 6.07 0.87 6.20
C CYS A 15 6.12 0.64 4.69
N ILE A 16 5.61 -0.50 4.23
CA ILE A 16 5.46 -0.82 2.81
C ILE A 16 4.00 -0.63 2.43
N PHE A 17 3.73 0.36 1.59
CA PHE A 17 2.40 0.67 1.06
C PHE A 17 2.25 -0.03 -0.29
N VAL A 18 1.34 -1.01 -0.37
CA VAL A 18 1.31 -1.95 -1.48
C VAL A 18 -0.06 -2.03 -2.14
N ASP A 19 -0.08 -1.94 -3.47
CA ASP A 19 -1.24 -2.24 -4.32
C ASP A 19 -0.98 -3.50 -5.18
N ASN A 20 -1.93 -3.83 -6.06
CA ASN A 20 -1.78 -4.98 -6.97
C ASN A 20 -0.63 -4.81 -7.98
N GLY A 21 -0.24 -3.58 -8.23
CA GLY A 21 0.68 -3.21 -9.31
C GLY A 21 -0.02 -2.93 -10.63
N SER A 22 0.65 -2.20 -11.50
CA SER A 22 0.09 -1.75 -12.77
C SER A 22 1.17 -1.57 -13.82
N LEU A 23 0.81 -1.77 -15.09
CA LEU A 23 1.61 -1.38 -16.26
C LEU A 23 1.35 0.08 -16.69
N LYS A 24 0.41 0.78 -16.01
CA LYS A 24 0.07 2.18 -16.32
C LYS A 24 0.87 3.11 -15.41
N PRO A 25 1.70 4.01 -15.98
CA PRO A 25 2.49 4.97 -15.20
C PRO A 25 1.66 5.79 -14.22
N GLU A 26 0.45 6.21 -14.64
CA GLU A 26 -0.45 7.05 -13.85
C GLU A 26 -0.88 6.36 -12.54
N ALA A 27 -1.10 5.05 -12.57
CA ALA A 27 -1.47 4.27 -11.39
C ALA A 27 -0.30 4.21 -10.38
N ILE A 28 0.91 3.97 -10.88
CA ILE A 28 2.12 3.93 -10.05
C ILE A 28 2.37 5.31 -9.41
N LEU A 29 2.24 6.38 -10.20
CA LEU A 29 2.40 7.74 -9.71
C LEU A 29 1.30 8.12 -8.70
N ALA A 30 0.07 7.62 -8.90
CA ALA A 30 -1.02 7.83 -7.95
C ALA A 30 -0.72 7.14 -6.60
N LEU A 31 -0.25 5.89 -6.60
CA LEU A 31 0.15 5.19 -5.38
C LEU A 31 1.25 5.95 -4.62
N ARG A 32 2.27 6.45 -5.34
CA ARG A 32 3.34 7.25 -4.75
C ARG A 32 2.82 8.53 -4.10
N ARG A 33 1.92 9.27 -4.78
CA ARG A 33 1.30 10.48 -4.22
C ARG A 33 0.53 10.20 -2.94
N VAL A 34 -0.21 9.09 -2.88
CA VAL A 34 -0.92 8.70 -1.66
C VAL A 34 0.07 8.37 -0.54
N ALA A 35 1.14 7.62 -0.83
CA ALA A 35 2.19 7.31 0.12
C ALA A 35 2.88 8.57 0.67
N GLU A 36 3.19 9.54 -0.20
CA GLU A 36 3.77 10.84 0.19
C GLU A 36 2.82 11.65 1.09
N GLN A 37 1.52 11.65 0.77
CA GLN A 37 0.52 12.32 1.62
C GLN A 37 0.36 11.64 2.99
N LEU A 38 0.40 10.32 3.04
CA LEU A 38 0.40 9.56 4.30
C LEU A 38 1.65 9.87 5.11
N ALA A 39 2.82 9.86 4.49
CA ALA A 39 4.08 10.21 5.14
C ALA A 39 4.04 11.60 5.76
N PHE A 40 3.53 12.59 5.02
CA PHE A 40 3.38 13.96 5.53
C PHE A 40 2.43 14.04 6.74
N ARG A 41 1.32 13.29 6.72
CA ARG A 41 0.32 13.34 7.80
C ARG A 41 0.73 12.55 9.05
N THR A 42 1.51 11.50 8.91
CA THR A 42 1.84 10.57 10.00
C THR A 42 3.27 10.70 10.50
N ASN A 43 4.11 11.42 9.77
CA ASN A 43 5.56 11.48 9.98
C ASN A 43 6.23 10.09 9.95
N VAL A 44 5.69 9.19 9.14
CA VAL A 44 6.20 7.83 8.90
C VAL A 44 6.61 7.71 7.45
N ASP A 45 7.77 7.10 7.16
CA ASP A 45 8.22 6.85 5.78
C ASP A 45 7.46 5.65 5.18
N PHE A 46 6.86 5.86 4.00
CA PHE A 46 6.12 4.84 3.28
C PHE A 46 6.83 4.49 1.97
N ARG A 47 7.13 3.22 1.78
CA ARG A 47 7.64 2.66 0.54
C ARG A 47 6.49 2.18 -0.34
N ALA A 48 6.12 2.97 -1.35
CA ALA A 48 5.10 2.60 -2.31
C ALA A 48 5.62 1.55 -3.30
N THR A 49 4.94 0.41 -3.42
CA THR A 49 5.32 -0.68 -4.31
C THR A 49 4.09 -1.43 -4.82
N GLY A 50 4.15 -1.96 -6.05
CA GLY A 50 3.13 -2.90 -6.54
C GLY A 50 3.48 -4.33 -6.15
N LEU A 51 2.49 -5.22 -6.00
CA LEU A 51 2.78 -6.65 -5.83
C LEU A 51 3.48 -7.21 -7.07
N LEU A 52 3.01 -6.83 -8.27
CA LEU A 52 3.46 -7.34 -9.55
C LEU A 52 3.53 -6.24 -10.62
N HIS A 53 4.25 -6.49 -11.71
CA HIS A 53 4.21 -5.76 -12.99
C HIS A 53 4.74 -4.33 -13.03
N SER A 54 4.76 -3.61 -11.94
CA SER A 54 5.14 -2.19 -11.92
C SER A 54 6.60 -1.96 -12.34
N ASP A 55 7.47 -2.93 -12.13
CA ASP A 55 8.87 -2.96 -12.53
C ASP A 55 9.08 -2.86 -14.05
N LYS A 56 8.07 -3.24 -14.84
CA LYS A 56 8.09 -3.22 -16.32
C LYS A 56 7.83 -1.84 -16.92
N VAL A 57 7.47 -0.87 -16.11
CA VAL A 57 7.25 0.50 -16.57
C VAL A 57 8.55 1.26 -16.58
N ASP A 58 8.90 1.83 -17.73
CA ASP A 58 10.12 2.60 -17.88
C ASP A 58 10.17 3.81 -16.94
N ALA A 59 11.33 4.01 -16.31
CA ALA A 59 11.52 5.08 -15.33
C ALA A 59 11.32 6.48 -15.90
N SER A 60 11.50 6.69 -17.20
CA SER A 60 11.24 7.97 -17.88
C SER A 60 9.79 8.40 -17.75
N HIS A 61 8.85 7.46 -17.72
CA HIS A 61 7.42 7.71 -17.48
C HIS A 61 7.07 7.93 -16.00
N LEU A 62 8.04 7.71 -15.10
CA LEU A 62 7.88 7.75 -13.65
C LEU A 62 8.71 8.87 -12.99
N GLY A 63 9.07 9.90 -13.77
CA GLY A 63 9.90 11.00 -13.28
C GLY A 63 11.34 10.57 -12.95
N GLY A 64 11.88 9.60 -13.68
CA GLY A 64 13.25 9.09 -13.50
C GLY A 64 13.43 8.11 -12.32
N ARG A 65 12.39 7.85 -11.55
CA ARG A 65 12.43 6.90 -10.42
C ARG A 65 11.81 5.55 -10.84
N PRO A 66 12.58 4.47 -11.02
CA PRO A 66 12.03 3.18 -11.40
C PRO A 66 11.03 2.68 -10.36
N ALA A 67 9.99 1.97 -10.80
CA ALA A 67 9.11 1.25 -9.91
C ALA A 67 9.74 -0.12 -9.58
N ARG A 68 9.49 -0.60 -8.37
CA ARG A 68 9.88 -1.93 -7.92
C ARG A 68 8.64 -2.72 -7.54
N VAL A 69 8.72 -4.02 -7.65
CA VAL A 69 7.69 -4.92 -7.10
C VAL A 69 8.02 -5.28 -5.67
N PHE A 70 7.02 -5.77 -4.95
CA PHE A 70 7.09 -6.07 -3.51
C PHE A 70 8.29 -6.94 -3.13
N VAL A 71 8.52 -8.03 -3.88
CA VAL A 71 9.61 -8.98 -3.59
C VAL A 71 10.98 -8.30 -3.68
N GLU A 72 11.20 -7.50 -4.71
CA GLU A 72 12.46 -6.75 -4.89
C GLU A 72 12.66 -5.70 -3.80
N SER A 73 11.59 -4.95 -3.47
CA SER A 73 11.63 -3.94 -2.41
C SER A 73 11.93 -4.55 -1.05
N MET A 74 11.31 -5.69 -0.73
CA MET A 74 11.60 -6.42 0.51
C MET A 74 13.03 -6.91 0.56
N GLN A 75 13.53 -7.54 -0.53
CA GLN A 75 14.89 -8.05 -0.59
C GLN A 75 15.92 -6.94 -0.37
N GLU A 76 15.77 -5.81 -1.07
CA GLU A 76 16.65 -4.66 -0.91
C GLU A 76 16.70 -4.16 0.55
N LEU A 77 15.54 -4.04 1.19
CA LEU A 77 15.46 -3.59 2.58
C LEU A 77 16.07 -4.59 3.56
N LEU A 78 15.87 -5.89 3.31
CA LEU A 78 16.47 -6.96 4.09
C LEU A 78 18.00 -6.96 3.97
N ASP A 79 18.53 -6.74 2.77
CA ASP A 79 19.97 -6.64 2.50
C ASP A 79 20.59 -5.40 3.19
N LEU A 80 19.81 -4.33 3.37
CA LEU A 80 20.16 -3.15 4.16
C LEU A 80 20.04 -3.38 5.69
N GLY A 81 19.72 -4.59 6.12
CA GLY A 81 19.61 -4.95 7.53
C GLY A 81 18.29 -4.58 8.20
N GLN A 82 17.25 -4.23 7.43
CA GLN A 82 15.93 -4.01 8.01
C GLN A 82 15.28 -5.35 8.35
N ARG A 83 14.57 -5.41 9.48
CA ARG A 83 13.96 -6.66 9.97
C ARG A 83 12.53 -6.47 10.48
N ASP A 84 12.09 -5.24 10.68
CA ASP A 84 10.76 -4.92 11.21
C ASP A 84 9.96 -4.15 10.14
N PHE A 85 8.82 -4.73 9.74
CA PHE A 85 8.01 -4.21 8.65
C PHE A 85 6.54 -4.15 9.02
N LEU A 86 5.89 -3.08 8.57
CA LEU A 86 4.44 -2.94 8.52
C LEU A 86 4.02 -2.87 7.05
N ILE A 87 3.24 -3.85 6.61
CA ILE A 87 2.67 -3.85 5.26
C ILE A 87 1.27 -3.27 5.33
N LEU A 88 1.05 -2.22 4.56
CA LEU A 88 -0.23 -1.54 4.45
C LEU A 88 -0.84 -1.80 3.06
N PRO A 89 -1.81 -2.74 2.94
CA PRO A 89 -2.45 -3.04 1.68
C PRO A 89 -3.39 -1.92 1.22
N PHE A 90 -3.13 -1.36 0.04
CA PHE A 90 -4.04 -0.43 -0.63
C PHE A 90 -5.01 -1.20 -1.53
N PHE A 91 -5.83 -2.01 -0.87
CA PHE A 91 -6.85 -2.87 -1.48
C PHE A 91 -8.19 -2.54 -0.86
N LEU A 92 -9.25 -2.58 -1.65
CA LEU A 92 -10.60 -2.36 -1.12
C LEU A 92 -10.98 -3.44 -0.10
N GLY A 93 -10.75 -4.70 -0.44
CA GLY A 93 -11.10 -5.83 0.41
C GLY A 93 -10.07 -6.96 0.37
N PRO A 94 -10.32 -8.07 1.07
CA PRO A 94 -9.47 -9.23 1.04
C PRO A 94 -9.50 -9.85 -0.37
N SER A 95 -8.32 -10.07 -0.93
CA SER A 95 -8.11 -10.73 -2.21
C SER A 95 -7.11 -11.87 -2.07
N LEU A 96 -7.05 -12.80 -3.00
CA LEU A 96 -6.04 -13.85 -3.02
C LEU A 96 -4.62 -13.31 -2.98
N ALA A 97 -4.41 -12.11 -3.52
CA ALA A 97 -3.11 -11.43 -3.44
C ALA A 97 -2.69 -11.16 -1.99
N ILE A 98 -3.64 -10.80 -1.12
CA ILE A 98 -3.37 -10.45 0.29
C ILE A 98 -3.49 -11.66 1.21
N VAL A 99 -4.46 -12.56 1.00
CA VAL A 99 -4.72 -13.67 1.92
C VAL A 99 -3.92 -14.93 1.60
N ASP A 100 -3.37 -15.05 0.41
CA ASP A 100 -2.63 -16.24 -0.04
C ASP A 100 -1.22 -15.91 -0.58
N TRP A 101 -1.13 -15.09 -1.61
CA TRP A 101 0.14 -14.81 -2.29
C TRP A 101 1.15 -14.09 -1.36
N LEU A 102 0.72 -13.01 -0.72
CA LEU A 102 1.59 -12.20 0.15
C LEU A 102 2.12 -13.01 1.36
N PRO A 103 1.30 -13.76 2.12
CA PRO A 103 1.77 -14.63 3.19
C PRO A 103 2.80 -15.68 2.73
N LYS A 104 2.57 -16.32 1.58
CA LYS A 104 3.53 -17.28 1.00
C LYS A 104 4.89 -16.64 0.69
N LYS A 105 4.90 -15.42 0.15
CA LYS A 105 6.16 -14.69 -0.10
C LYS A 105 6.88 -14.31 1.19
N LEU A 106 6.14 -13.90 2.19
CA LEU A 106 6.70 -13.58 3.51
C LEU A 106 7.27 -14.81 4.21
N GLU A 107 6.64 -15.97 4.06
CA GLU A 107 7.16 -17.23 4.59
C GLU A 107 8.50 -17.59 3.93
N ALA A 108 8.61 -17.42 2.61
CA ALA A 108 9.87 -17.63 1.90
C ALA A 108 10.99 -16.70 2.42
N PHE A 109 10.67 -15.45 2.76
CA PHE A 109 11.65 -14.56 3.40
C PHE A 109 12.00 -15.01 4.82
N ARG A 110 11.04 -15.45 5.63
CA ARG A 110 11.28 -15.94 7.00
C ARG A 110 12.21 -17.15 7.05
N ASN A 111 12.20 -17.99 6.03
CA ASN A 111 13.13 -19.13 5.93
C ASN A 111 14.60 -18.69 5.84
N ASN A 112 14.86 -17.52 5.25
CA ASN A 112 16.20 -16.94 5.10
C ASN A 112 16.55 -15.94 6.21
N TYR A 113 15.55 -15.31 6.82
CA TYR A 113 15.69 -14.25 7.81
C TYR A 113 14.83 -14.57 9.04
N GLN A 114 15.37 -15.36 9.97
CA GLN A 114 14.64 -15.87 11.14
C GLN A 114 14.20 -14.77 12.12
N ASP A 115 14.88 -13.63 12.11
CA ASP A 115 14.57 -12.45 12.93
C ASP A 115 13.58 -11.48 12.25
N LEU A 116 13.02 -11.85 11.09
CA LEU A 116 12.07 -11.05 10.35
C LEU A 116 10.73 -10.88 11.07
N LYS A 117 10.40 -9.65 11.41
CA LYS A 117 9.11 -9.25 11.99
C LYS A 117 8.27 -8.55 10.93
N VAL A 118 7.09 -9.09 10.64
CA VAL A 118 6.16 -8.49 9.68
C VAL A 118 4.75 -8.50 10.24
N LYS A 119 4.13 -7.32 10.22
CA LYS A 119 2.70 -7.14 10.44
C LYS A 119 2.04 -6.71 9.13
N ILE A 120 0.87 -7.25 8.84
CA ILE A 120 0.04 -6.86 7.70
C ILE A 120 -1.21 -6.19 8.27
N ALA A 121 -1.46 -4.95 7.86
CA ALA A 121 -2.69 -4.25 8.21
C ALA A 121 -3.87 -4.80 7.42
N SER A 122 -5.07 -4.60 7.92
CA SER A 122 -6.29 -4.93 7.18
C SER A 122 -6.41 -4.08 5.91
N PRO A 123 -7.01 -4.61 4.83
CA PRO A 123 -7.42 -3.81 3.67
C PRO A 123 -8.35 -2.67 4.07
N LEU A 124 -8.57 -1.71 3.16
CA LEU A 124 -9.42 -0.53 3.39
C LEU A 124 -10.86 -0.90 3.79
N PHE A 125 -11.37 -1.98 3.22
CA PHE A 125 -12.69 -2.53 3.49
C PHE A 125 -12.53 -3.93 4.12
N GLY A 126 -12.61 -4.01 5.43
CA GLY A 126 -12.44 -5.31 6.08
C GLY A 126 -13.03 -5.38 7.47
N ASN A 127 -12.71 -4.45 8.34
CA ASN A 127 -13.16 -4.46 9.73
C ASN A 127 -13.43 -3.03 10.19
N GLY A 128 -14.72 -2.67 10.40
CA GLY A 128 -15.11 -1.42 11.03
C GLY A 128 -15.29 -0.23 10.07
N ASP A 129 -14.79 0.93 10.42
CA ASP A 129 -15.13 2.25 9.85
C ASP A 129 -14.78 2.45 8.36
N GLY A 130 -13.99 1.54 7.75
CA GLY A 130 -13.61 1.63 6.34
C GLY A 130 -14.79 1.61 5.37
N ALA A 131 -15.86 0.91 5.70
CA ALA A 131 -17.08 0.83 4.88
C ALA A 131 -17.79 2.19 4.81
N GLU A 132 -17.91 2.88 5.93
CA GLU A 132 -18.55 4.20 6.00
C GLU A 132 -17.74 5.25 5.26
N ALA A 133 -16.41 5.24 5.43
CA ALA A 133 -15.53 6.15 4.73
C ALA A 133 -15.59 5.93 3.19
N LEU A 134 -15.61 4.68 2.73
CA LEU A 134 -15.75 4.37 1.31
C LEU A 134 -17.12 4.78 0.77
N ALA A 135 -18.21 4.53 1.51
CA ALA A 135 -19.55 4.95 1.13
C ALA A 135 -19.65 6.48 1.02
N ALA A 136 -19.01 7.23 1.92
CA ALA A 136 -18.95 8.68 1.84
C ALA A 136 -18.22 9.15 0.57
N ILE A 137 -17.05 8.56 0.25
CA ILE A 137 -16.30 8.87 -0.98
C ILE A 137 -17.15 8.59 -2.23
N ILE A 138 -17.84 7.44 -2.28
CA ILE A 138 -18.70 7.08 -3.42
C ILE A 138 -19.84 8.09 -3.55
N LYS A 139 -20.50 8.44 -2.44
CA LYS A 139 -21.57 9.43 -2.42
C LYS A 139 -21.10 10.79 -2.96
N ASP A 140 -19.94 11.25 -2.53
CA ASP A 140 -19.37 12.53 -2.99
C ASP A 140 -19.09 12.49 -4.49
N ARG A 141 -18.48 11.40 -4.99
CA ARG A 141 -18.21 11.23 -6.43
C ARG A 141 -19.47 11.18 -7.28
N VAL A 142 -20.52 10.52 -6.77
CA VAL A 142 -21.83 10.52 -7.44
C VAL A 142 -22.41 11.94 -7.47
N GLY A 143 -22.35 12.66 -6.34
CA GLY A 143 -22.80 14.06 -6.23
C GLY A 143 -22.11 14.96 -7.26
N GLU A 144 -20.78 14.90 -7.35
CA GLU A 144 -19.99 15.66 -8.34
C GLU A 144 -20.46 15.42 -9.79
N VAL A 145 -20.75 14.15 -10.13
CA VAL A 145 -21.24 13.81 -11.48
C VAL A 145 -22.65 14.32 -11.71
N VAL A 146 -23.55 14.14 -10.72
CA VAL A 146 -24.94 14.60 -10.79
C VAL A 146 -25.01 16.12 -11.01
N GLU A 147 -24.20 16.87 -10.27
CA GLU A 147 -24.13 18.34 -10.42
C GLU A 147 -23.55 18.76 -11.76
N ARG A 148 -22.41 18.21 -12.13
CA ARG A 148 -21.72 18.55 -13.39
C ARG A 148 -22.57 18.29 -14.61
N GLU A 149 -23.31 17.16 -14.63
CA GLU A 149 -24.13 16.74 -15.76
C GLU A 149 -25.60 17.22 -15.66
N GLY A 150 -25.95 17.95 -14.61
CA GLY A 150 -27.32 18.45 -14.39
C GLY A 150 -28.39 17.36 -14.29
N LEU A 151 -28.03 16.19 -13.75
CA LEU A 151 -28.92 15.04 -13.72
C LEU A 151 -30.03 15.20 -12.67
N ARG A 152 -31.28 14.92 -13.05
CA ARG A 152 -32.43 14.92 -12.13
C ARG A 152 -32.86 13.48 -11.85
N ARG A 153 -32.69 13.01 -10.60
CA ARG A 153 -33.06 11.66 -10.14
C ARG A 153 -32.43 10.54 -10.98
N PRO A 154 -31.08 10.49 -11.10
CA PRO A 154 -30.41 9.46 -11.86
C PRO A 154 -30.59 8.08 -11.20
N PHE A 155 -30.65 7.02 -12.00
CA PHE A 155 -30.41 5.67 -11.52
C PHE A 155 -28.91 5.48 -11.35
N ILE A 156 -28.50 4.92 -10.21
CA ILE A 156 -27.11 4.65 -9.91
C ILE A 156 -26.92 3.14 -9.86
N ALA A 157 -25.97 2.64 -10.65
CA ALA A 157 -25.55 1.25 -10.62
C ALA A 157 -24.16 1.16 -10.00
N LEU A 158 -24.03 0.37 -8.93
CA LEU A 158 -22.73 0.00 -8.40
C LEU A 158 -22.23 -1.23 -9.14
N VAL A 159 -21.09 -1.13 -9.80
CA VAL A 159 -20.52 -2.18 -10.65
C VAL A 159 -19.16 -2.59 -10.09
N ASP A 160 -19.00 -3.89 -9.90
CA ASP A 160 -17.72 -4.53 -9.60
C ASP A 160 -17.24 -5.31 -10.82
N HIS A 161 -15.92 -5.51 -10.95
CA HIS A 161 -15.37 -6.29 -12.07
C HIS A 161 -15.57 -7.82 -11.92
N GLY A 162 -16.11 -8.24 -10.79
CA GLY A 162 -16.24 -9.65 -10.43
C GLY A 162 -14.93 -10.27 -9.91
N THR A 163 -15.02 -11.48 -9.40
CA THR A 163 -13.90 -12.30 -8.90
C THR A 163 -13.80 -13.59 -9.71
#